data_be7bf8301f5391b364aaa3e5b7e5c5e1
#
_entry.id   be7bf8301f5391b364aaa3e5b7e5c5e1
#
_cell.length_a   1.000
_cell.length_b   1.000
_cell.length_c   1.000
_cell.angle_alpha   90.00
_cell.angle_beta   90.00
_cell.angle_gamma   90.00
#
_symmetry.space_group_name_H-M   'P 1'
#
loop_
_entity.id
_entity.type
_entity.pdbx_description
1 polymer ?
#
loop_
_entity_poly.entity_id
_entity_poly.type
_entity_poly.pdbx_seq_one_letter_code
_entity_poly.pdbx_strand_id
1 'polypeptide(L)'
;MTTEKPQPARTLDAGALRALAHPLRVQLFILLSFHGPATATSLAAQVGESSGSTSYHLRQLERHGLVREDVARGNGRDRWWERVPGPVLIGSHDEQDPATRSAQYLIARELGRSQEHELDEYLRRGEDELAPEWLRAAGIGATALRLTSAELAQLAQELEAVVARYRDRGPAVQRPGTRPVQVAFRAFPLMDGIEIERKEPLPSDEPGG
;
A
#
# COMPACT_ATOMS: atom_id res chain seq x y z
N MET A 1 -3.13 28.83 4.53
CA MET A 1 -2.77 27.39 4.65
C MET A 1 -4.07 26.60 4.51
N THR A 2 -4.32 26.09 3.32
CA THR A 2 -5.53 25.32 3.03
C THR A 2 -5.28 23.91 3.59
N THR A 3 -5.94 23.57 4.67
CA THR A 3 -5.94 22.21 5.23
C THR A 3 -6.73 21.34 4.24
N GLU A 4 -6.04 20.64 3.37
CA GLU A 4 -6.66 19.67 2.48
C GLU A 4 -7.30 18.58 3.36
N LYS A 5 -8.63 18.47 3.23
CA LYS A 5 -9.44 17.54 4.01
C LYS A 5 -8.98 16.10 3.72
N PRO A 6 -8.88 15.22 4.74
CA PRO A 6 -8.50 13.83 4.52
C PRO A 6 -9.33 13.21 3.40
N GLN A 7 -8.69 12.76 2.34
CA GLN A 7 -9.39 12.10 1.25
C GLN A 7 -9.76 10.67 1.69
N PRO A 8 -11.03 10.25 1.49
CA PRO A 8 -11.44 8.89 1.80
C PRO A 8 -10.61 7.88 0.99
N ALA A 9 -10.44 6.68 1.54
CA ALA A 9 -9.78 5.60 0.83
C ALA A 9 -10.47 5.33 -0.52
N ARG A 10 -9.70 5.34 -1.59
CA ARG A 10 -10.20 5.06 -2.93
C ARG A 10 -10.04 3.58 -3.23
N THR A 11 -11.15 2.87 -3.40
CA THR A 11 -11.14 1.54 -4.00
C THR A 11 -10.87 1.69 -5.49
N LEU A 12 -9.87 0.98 -6.01
CA LEU A 12 -9.58 0.98 -7.44
C LEU A 12 -10.67 0.22 -8.19
N ASP A 13 -11.19 0.83 -9.25
CA ASP A 13 -12.05 0.13 -10.19
C ASP A 13 -11.26 -0.89 -11.04
N ALA A 14 -11.97 -1.76 -11.75
CA ALA A 14 -11.36 -2.80 -12.58
C ALA A 14 -10.41 -2.24 -13.65
N GLY A 15 -10.65 -1.03 -14.16
CA GLY A 15 -9.78 -0.34 -15.12
C GLY A 15 -8.46 0.06 -14.50
N ALA A 16 -8.51 0.71 -13.34
CA ALA A 16 -7.33 1.14 -12.59
C ALA A 16 -6.52 -0.06 -12.08
N LEU A 17 -7.18 -1.13 -11.64
CA LEU A 17 -6.51 -2.39 -11.24
C LEU A 17 -5.75 -3.00 -12.42
N ARG A 18 -6.39 -3.15 -13.59
CA ARG A 18 -5.71 -3.64 -14.80
C ARG A 18 -4.58 -2.71 -15.25
N ALA A 19 -4.78 -1.41 -15.14
CA ALA A 19 -3.72 -0.46 -15.45
C ALA A 19 -2.53 -0.60 -14.50
N LEU A 20 -2.77 -0.83 -13.22
CA LEU A 20 -1.70 -1.04 -12.24
C LEU A 20 -1.05 -2.44 -12.34
N ALA A 21 -1.75 -3.44 -12.87
CA ALA A 21 -1.31 -4.83 -12.97
C ALA A 21 -0.17 -5.05 -14.00
N HIS A 22 0.92 -4.35 -13.82
CA HIS A 22 2.16 -4.49 -14.58
C HIS A 22 3.34 -4.23 -13.64
N PRO A 23 4.37 -5.10 -13.55
CA PRO A 23 5.45 -4.97 -12.58
C PRO A 23 6.05 -3.56 -12.53
N LEU A 24 6.48 -3.03 -13.68
CA LEU A 24 7.06 -1.68 -13.73
C LEU A 24 6.09 -0.58 -13.26
N ARG A 25 4.78 -0.69 -13.56
CA ARG A 25 3.81 0.31 -13.09
C ARG A 25 3.60 0.25 -11.58
N VAL A 26 3.59 -0.94 -10.99
CA VAL A 26 3.55 -1.08 -9.53
C VAL A 26 4.79 -0.47 -8.90
N GLN A 27 5.99 -0.74 -9.43
CA GLN A 27 7.25 -0.17 -8.94
C GLN A 27 7.26 1.37 -9.03
N LEU A 28 6.87 1.95 -10.16
CA LEU A 28 6.77 3.40 -10.33
C LEU A 28 5.77 4.03 -9.34
N PHE A 29 4.63 3.39 -9.14
CA PHE A 29 3.62 3.83 -8.19
C PHE A 29 4.15 3.79 -6.75
N ILE A 30 4.89 2.74 -6.38
CA ILE A 30 5.53 2.59 -5.07
C ILE A 30 6.58 3.68 -4.86
N LEU A 31 7.49 3.88 -5.83
CA LEU A 31 8.54 4.89 -5.75
C LEU A 31 7.96 6.29 -5.53
N LEU A 32 6.93 6.66 -6.29
CA LEU A 32 6.23 7.94 -6.11
C LEU A 32 5.48 8.02 -4.77
N SER A 33 5.06 6.89 -4.21
CA SER A 33 4.39 6.84 -2.90
C SER A 33 5.35 7.08 -1.74
N PHE A 34 6.57 6.55 -1.81
CA PHE A 34 7.55 6.61 -0.72
C PHE A 34 8.52 7.78 -0.84
N HIS A 35 8.95 8.09 -2.06
CA HIS A 35 9.97 9.12 -2.28
C HIS A 35 9.39 10.47 -2.74
N GLY A 36 8.08 10.51 -3.00
CA GLY A 36 7.40 11.72 -3.46
C GLY A 36 7.61 12.00 -4.95
N PRO A 37 7.36 13.24 -5.39
CA PRO A 37 7.42 13.63 -6.79
C PRO A 37 8.80 13.42 -7.42
N ALA A 38 8.81 12.86 -8.64
CA ALA A 38 10.04 12.55 -9.39
C ALA A 38 9.85 12.71 -10.90
N THR A 39 10.97 12.85 -11.64
CA THR A 39 10.94 12.89 -13.10
C THR A 39 10.95 11.46 -13.68
N ALA A 40 10.47 11.29 -14.91
CA ALA A 40 10.56 10.01 -15.61
C ALA A 40 11.99 9.52 -15.75
N THR A 41 12.96 10.43 -15.92
CA THR A 41 14.39 10.11 -16.03
C THR A 41 14.95 9.60 -14.70
N SER A 42 14.63 10.23 -13.57
CA SER A 42 15.09 9.77 -12.26
C SER A 42 14.48 8.45 -11.86
N LEU A 43 13.21 8.23 -12.18
CA LEU A 43 12.52 6.94 -11.95
C LEU A 43 13.12 5.83 -12.83
N ALA A 44 13.39 6.12 -14.10
CA ALA A 44 14.00 5.19 -15.05
C ALA A 44 15.33 4.64 -14.53
N ALA A 45 16.18 5.51 -13.99
CA ALA A 45 17.46 5.13 -13.40
C ALA A 45 17.30 4.18 -12.20
N GLN A 46 16.22 4.36 -11.38
CA GLN A 46 15.97 3.52 -10.21
C GLN A 46 15.43 2.14 -10.58
N VAL A 47 14.64 2.04 -11.66
CA VAL A 47 14.03 0.77 -12.08
C VAL A 47 14.81 0.04 -13.18
N GLY A 48 15.95 0.58 -13.64
CA GLY A 48 16.76 -0.01 -14.69
C GLY A 48 16.13 0.03 -16.09
N GLU A 49 15.29 1.05 -16.35
CA GLU A 49 14.53 1.19 -17.60
C GLU A 49 14.94 2.44 -18.41
N SER A 50 14.46 2.54 -19.64
CA SER A 50 14.60 3.77 -20.42
C SER A 50 13.61 4.85 -19.97
N SER A 51 13.96 6.13 -20.08
CA SER A 51 13.06 7.24 -19.78
C SER A 51 11.82 7.26 -20.67
N GLY A 52 11.91 6.76 -21.90
CA GLY A 52 10.78 6.61 -22.82
C GLY A 52 9.78 5.57 -22.35
N SER A 53 10.25 4.37 -21.94
CA SER A 53 9.44 3.30 -21.36
C SER A 53 8.75 3.80 -20.08
N THR A 54 9.53 4.41 -19.19
CA THR A 54 9.02 4.98 -17.93
C THR A 54 7.95 6.04 -18.15
N SER A 55 8.18 6.98 -19.09
CA SER A 55 7.19 8.01 -19.45
C SER A 55 5.89 7.40 -20.00
N TYR A 56 5.98 6.35 -20.81
CA TYR A 56 4.81 5.64 -21.30
C TYR A 56 3.99 5.03 -20.16
N HIS A 57 4.65 4.34 -19.22
CA HIS A 57 3.98 3.71 -18.08
C HIS A 57 3.38 4.73 -17.11
N LEU A 58 4.04 5.85 -16.87
CA LEU A 58 3.49 6.96 -16.06
C LEU A 58 2.22 7.54 -16.68
N ARG A 59 2.18 7.75 -18.01
CA ARG A 59 0.96 8.19 -18.70
C ARG A 59 -0.17 7.16 -18.62
N GLN A 60 0.13 5.86 -18.60
CA GLN A 60 -0.89 4.83 -18.36
C GLN A 60 -1.47 4.94 -16.95
N LEU A 61 -0.64 5.15 -15.94
CA LEU A 61 -1.09 5.38 -14.57
C LEU A 61 -1.91 6.68 -14.42
N GLU A 62 -1.51 7.73 -15.13
CA GLU A 62 -2.21 9.03 -15.14
C GLU A 62 -3.62 8.91 -15.71
N ARG A 63 -3.81 8.20 -16.83
CA ARG A 63 -5.13 7.97 -17.43
C ARG A 63 -6.15 7.35 -16.48
N HIS A 64 -5.66 6.62 -15.49
CA HIS A 64 -6.49 5.98 -14.46
C HIS A 64 -6.46 6.75 -13.13
N GLY A 65 -5.89 7.97 -13.10
CA GLY A 65 -5.86 8.82 -11.93
C GLY A 65 -5.05 8.25 -10.77
N LEU A 66 -4.04 7.41 -11.04
CA LEU A 66 -3.14 6.85 -10.03
C LEU A 66 -1.96 7.77 -9.75
N VAL A 67 -1.48 8.44 -10.78
CA VAL A 67 -0.47 9.49 -10.72
C VAL A 67 -0.94 10.71 -11.48
N ARG A 68 -0.29 11.85 -11.28
CA ARG A 68 -0.53 13.08 -12.03
C ARG A 68 0.77 13.84 -12.26
N GLU A 69 0.76 14.74 -13.23
CA GLU A 69 1.86 15.66 -13.42
C GLU A 69 1.84 16.75 -12.33
N ASP A 70 2.98 16.96 -11.66
CA ASP A 70 3.21 18.11 -10.77
C ASP A 70 3.69 19.30 -11.62
N VAL A 71 2.75 20.04 -12.16
CA VAL A 71 3.00 21.20 -13.03
C VAL A 71 3.77 22.31 -12.29
N ALA A 72 3.62 22.40 -10.96
CA ALA A 72 4.26 23.44 -10.17
C ALA A 72 5.80 23.22 -10.05
N ARG A 73 6.27 21.98 -10.17
CA ARG A 73 7.70 21.64 -10.18
C ARG A 73 8.30 21.57 -11.57
N GLY A 74 7.48 21.46 -12.61
CA GLY A 74 7.94 21.38 -14.00
C GLY A 74 8.65 22.67 -14.44
N ASN A 75 9.77 22.53 -15.13
CA ASN A 75 10.55 23.65 -15.66
C ASN A 75 10.54 23.71 -17.21
N GLY A 76 9.53 23.10 -17.83
CA GLY A 76 9.38 23.03 -19.29
C GLY A 76 10.23 21.99 -20.00
N ARG A 77 11.32 21.51 -19.42
CA ARG A 77 12.14 20.40 -19.93
C ARG A 77 11.80 19.07 -19.30
N ASP A 78 11.56 19.06 -17.98
CA ASP A 78 11.33 17.84 -17.20
C ASP A 78 9.92 17.84 -16.64
N ARG A 79 9.14 16.82 -16.96
CA ARG A 79 7.85 16.55 -16.33
C ARG A 79 8.10 15.89 -14.99
N TRP A 80 7.52 16.46 -13.94
CA TRP A 80 7.48 15.88 -12.63
C TRP A 80 6.17 15.13 -12.44
N TRP A 81 6.27 13.95 -11.87
CA TRP A 81 5.15 13.07 -11.59
C TRP A 81 5.01 12.89 -10.10
N GLU A 82 3.78 12.89 -9.64
CA GLU A 82 3.46 12.58 -8.25
C GLU A 82 2.32 11.59 -8.18
N ARG A 83 2.26 10.83 -7.08
CA ARG A 83 1.12 9.99 -6.77
C ARG A 83 -0.08 10.87 -6.45
N VAL A 84 -1.28 10.50 -6.96
CA VAL A 84 -2.52 11.13 -6.53
C VAL A 84 -2.73 10.84 -5.03
N PRO A 85 -2.90 11.86 -4.16
CA PRO A 85 -3.04 11.67 -2.74
C PRO A 85 -4.21 10.75 -2.36
N GLY A 86 -4.13 10.14 -1.19
CA GLY A 86 -5.15 9.28 -0.62
C GLY A 86 -4.76 7.80 -0.57
N PRO A 87 -5.35 7.03 0.35
CA PRO A 87 -5.12 5.61 0.44
C PRO A 87 -5.74 4.90 -0.77
N VAL A 88 -5.03 3.89 -1.29
CA VAL A 88 -5.48 3.04 -2.38
C VAL A 88 -5.73 1.65 -1.82
N LEU A 89 -6.97 1.19 -1.88
CA LEU A 89 -7.36 -0.16 -1.55
C LEU A 89 -7.42 -1.00 -2.83
N ILE A 90 -6.74 -2.13 -2.81
CA ILE A 90 -6.73 -3.10 -3.91
C ILE A 90 -7.91 -4.04 -3.73
N GLY A 91 -9.12 -3.52 -3.96
CA GLY A 91 -10.36 -4.26 -4.09
C GLY A 91 -10.81 -5.12 -2.90
N SER A 92 -12.10 -5.45 -2.86
CA SER A 92 -12.67 -6.52 -2.04
C SER A 92 -12.66 -7.84 -2.83
N HIS A 93 -12.67 -8.97 -2.13
CA HIS A 93 -12.75 -10.31 -2.74
C HIS A 93 -14.11 -10.60 -3.42
N ASP A 94 -15.05 -9.65 -3.42
CA ASP A 94 -16.35 -9.76 -4.07
C ASP A 94 -16.32 -9.64 -5.60
N GLU A 95 -15.15 -9.27 -6.17
CA GLU A 95 -15.01 -9.14 -7.62
C GLU A 95 -15.01 -10.51 -8.29
N GLN A 96 -16.05 -10.80 -9.04
CA GLN A 96 -16.22 -12.09 -9.72
C GLN A 96 -15.47 -12.18 -11.06
N ASP A 97 -15.01 -11.05 -11.60
CA ASP A 97 -14.26 -11.03 -12.87
C ASP A 97 -12.86 -11.66 -12.71
N PRO A 98 -12.56 -12.76 -13.43
CA PRO A 98 -11.26 -13.43 -13.34
C PRO A 98 -10.07 -12.54 -13.68
N ALA A 99 -10.24 -11.59 -14.62
CA ALA A 99 -9.17 -10.67 -15.02
C ALA A 99 -8.83 -9.69 -13.88
N THR A 100 -9.85 -9.21 -13.18
CA THR A 100 -9.68 -8.33 -12.01
C THR A 100 -8.99 -9.08 -10.85
N ARG A 101 -9.38 -10.32 -10.57
CA ARG A 101 -8.68 -11.15 -9.57
C ARG A 101 -7.21 -11.39 -9.91
N SER A 102 -6.92 -11.68 -11.18
CA SER A 102 -5.54 -11.84 -11.65
C SER A 102 -4.73 -10.55 -11.49
N ALA A 103 -5.33 -9.39 -11.78
CA ALA A 103 -4.71 -8.09 -11.58
C ALA A 103 -4.39 -7.83 -10.10
N GLN A 104 -5.35 -8.07 -9.19
CA GLN A 104 -5.17 -7.94 -7.74
C GLN A 104 -4.02 -8.83 -7.24
N TYR A 105 -3.97 -10.08 -7.68
CA TYR A 105 -2.91 -11.01 -7.32
C TYR A 105 -1.53 -10.51 -7.77
N LEU A 106 -1.39 -10.04 -9.02
CA LEU A 106 -0.14 -9.49 -9.53
C LEU A 106 0.32 -8.26 -8.74
N ILE A 107 -0.61 -7.35 -8.44
CA ILE A 107 -0.31 -6.15 -7.64
C ILE A 107 0.12 -6.54 -6.22
N ALA A 108 -0.62 -7.41 -5.56
CA ALA A 108 -0.30 -7.87 -4.21
C ALA A 108 1.08 -8.55 -4.14
N ARG A 109 1.42 -9.37 -5.14
CA ARG A 109 2.75 -9.99 -5.26
C ARG A 109 3.87 -8.97 -5.41
N GLU A 110 3.68 -7.99 -6.29
CA GLU A 110 4.72 -6.99 -6.54
C GLU A 110 4.92 -6.05 -5.35
N LEU A 111 3.81 -5.63 -4.70
CA LEU A 111 3.87 -4.91 -3.43
C LEU A 111 4.62 -5.73 -2.35
N GLY A 112 4.33 -7.04 -2.25
CA GLY A 112 5.01 -7.94 -1.33
C GLY A 112 6.51 -7.98 -1.55
N ARG A 113 6.96 -8.14 -2.80
CA ARG A 113 8.38 -8.14 -3.17
C ARG A 113 9.08 -6.83 -2.82
N SER A 114 8.43 -5.70 -3.11
CA SER A 114 8.98 -4.39 -2.76
C SER A 114 9.13 -4.23 -1.25
N GLN A 115 8.14 -4.67 -0.48
CA GLN A 115 8.18 -4.60 0.99
C GLN A 115 9.29 -5.48 1.58
N GLU A 116 9.48 -6.68 1.02
CA GLU A 116 10.56 -7.60 1.42
C GLU A 116 11.94 -7.02 1.08
N HIS A 117 12.08 -6.40 -0.08
CA HIS A 117 13.32 -5.74 -0.46
C HIS A 117 13.69 -4.59 0.48
N GLU A 118 12.75 -3.72 0.82
CA GLU A 118 12.98 -2.61 1.76
C GLU A 118 13.34 -3.12 3.17
N LEU A 119 12.70 -4.19 3.62
CA LEU A 119 13.02 -4.82 4.89
C LEU A 119 14.44 -5.40 4.87
N ASP A 120 14.83 -6.08 3.79
CA ASP A 120 16.17 -6.65 3.62
C ASP A 120 17.25 -5.54 3.60
N GLU A 121 17.00 -4.43 2.91
CA GLU A 121 17.88 -3.25 2.94
C GLU A 121 18.04 -2.68 4.35
N TYR A 122 16.94 -2.55 5.10
CA TYR A 122 16.97 -2.11 6.48
C TYR A 122 17.79 -3.06 7.36
N LEU A 123 17.60 -4.37 7.24
CA LEU A 123 18.32 -5.37 8.04
C LEU A 123 19.82 -5.42 7.72
N ARG A 124 20.20 -5.19 6.46
CA ARG A 124 21.61 -5.21 6.03
C ARG A 124 22.37 -3.93 6.34
N ARG A 125 21.71 -2.78 6.28
CA ARG A 125 22.40 -1.47 6.31
C ARG A 125 21.98 -0.60 7.49
N GLY A 126 20.90 -0.95 8.18
CA GLY A 126 20.33 -0.09 9.20
C GLY A 126 21.28 0.20 10.36
N GLU A 127 22.02 -0.79 10.86
CA GLU A 127 22.95 -0.61 11.96
C GLU A 127 24.10 0.35 11.62
N ASP A 128 24.56 0.34 10.38
CA ASP A 128 25.70 1.17 9.93
C ASP A 128 25.28 2.59 9.54
N GLU A 129 24.07 2.77 9.04
CA GLU A 129 23.65 4.02 8.39
C GLU A 129 22.60 4.83 9.18
N LEU A 130 21.96 4.24 10.17
CA LEU A 130 20.90 4.90 10.93
C LEU A 130 21.39 5.38 12.29
N ALA A 131 20.91 6.54 12.72
CA ALA A 131 21.11 7.00 14.07
C ALA A 131 20.39 6.07 15.08
N PRO A 132 20.97 5.86 16.29
CA PRO A 132 20.46 4.90 17.27
C PRO A 132 18.98 5.08 17.66
N GLU A 133 18.46 6.31 17.59
CA GLU A 133 17.04 6.58 17.87
C GLU A 133 16.11 5.94 16.85
N TRP A 134 16.51 5.86 15.57
CA TRP A 134 15.73 5.19 14.51
C TRP A 134 15.72 3.68 14.68
N LEU A 135 16.86 3.10 15.07
CA LEU A 135 16.95 1.65 15.35
C LEU A 135 16.07 1.26 16.54
N ARG A 136 16.06 2.07 17.61
CA ARG A 136 15.22 1.82 18.78
C ARG A 136 13.72 2.03 18.52
N ALA A 137 13.38 2.88 17.57
CA ALA A 137 11.99 3.16 17.22
C ALA A 137 11.41 2.15 16.21
N ALA A 138 12.27 1.41 15.48
CA ALA A 138 11.84 0.40 14.54
C ALA A 138 11.31 -0.84 15.26
N GLY A 139 10.33 -1.51 14.65
CA GLY A 139 9.77 -2.76 15.16
C GLY A 139 9.44 -3.71 14.02
N ILE A 140 9.84 -4.97 14.16
CA ILE A 140 9.47 -6.06 13.26
C ILE A 140 8.77 -7.10 14.13
N GLY A 141 7.57 -7.49 13.75
CA GLY A 141 6.81 -8.46 14.51
C GLY A 141 5.87 -9.28 13.65
N ALA A 142 5.59 -10.49 14.10
CA ALA A 142 4.57 -11.36 13.56
C ALA A 142 3.84 -12.06 14.70
N THR A 143 2.56 -12.31 14.51
CA THR A 143 1.75 -13.08 15.45
C THR A 143 0.71 -13.91 14.72
N ALA A 144 0.27 -14.99 15.33
CA ALA A 144 -0.87 -15.78 14.85
C ALA A 144 -2.03 -15.64 15.86
N LEU A 145 -3.21 -15.34 15.32
CA LEU A 145 -4.43 -15.15 16.11
C LEU A 145 -5.50 -16.14 15.62
N ARG A 146 -6.47 -16.43 16.46
CA ARG A 146 -7.70 -17.13 16.08
C ARG A 146 -8.84 -16.13 16.10
N LEU A 147 -9.34 -15.80 14.93
CA LEU A 147 -10.36 -14.77 14.73
C LEU A 147 -11.50 -15.32 13.86
N THR A 148 -12.69 -14.82 14.09
CA THR A 148 -13.78 -14.92 13.13
C THR A 148 -13.53 -13.97 11.95
N SER A 149 -14.25 -14.15 10.85
CA SER A 149 -14.18 -13.22 9.71
C SER A 149 -14.55 -11.78 10.09
N ALA A 150 -15.51 -11.60 10.99
CA ALA A 150 -15.92 -10.29 11.50
C ALA A 150 -14.79 -9.62 12.33
N GLU A 151 -14.16 -10.38 13.23
CA GLU A 151 -13.02 -9.88 14.03
C GLU A 151 -11.80 -9.57 13.15
N LEU A 152 -11.54 -10.37 12.13
CA LEU A 152 -10.48 -10.08 11.15
C LEU A 152 -10.76 -8.77 10.40
N ALA A 153 -12.00 -8.55 9.95
CA ALA A 153 -12.39 -7.31 9.29
C ALA A 153 -12.26 -6.10 10.24
N GLN A 154 -12.66 -6.24 11.50
CA GLN A 154 -12.49 -5.20 12.50
C GLN A 154 -11.02 -4.88 12.74
N LEU A 155 -10.17 -5.88 12.93
CA LEU A 155 -8.72 -5.71 13.12
C LEU A 155 -8.09 -4.97 11.93
N ALA A 156 -8.45 -5.33 10.70
CA ALA A 156 -7.95 -4.64 9.50
C ALA A 156 -8.36 -3.17 9.46
N GLN A 157 -9.58 -2.84 9.85
CA GLN A 157 -10.07 -1.45 9.95
C GLN A 157 -9.34 -0.66 11.04
N GLU A 158 -9.10 -1.25 12.20
CA GLU A 158 -8.38 -0.62 13.31
C GLU A 158 -6.93 -0.31 12.94
N LEU A 159 -6.24 -1.26 12.29
CA LEU A 159 -4.87 -1.05 11.78
C LEU A 159 -4.81 0.09 10.75
N GLU A 160 -5.74 0.13 9.80
CA GLU A 160 -5.84 1.23 8.84
C GLU A 160 -6.12 2.56 9.53
N ALA A 161 -7.00 2.60 10.51
CA ALA A 161 -7.30 3.81 11.29
C ALA A 161 -6.07 4.31 12.07
N VAL A 162 -5.24 3.41 12.60
CA VAL A 162 -3.97 3.79 13.23
C VAL A 162 -3.04 4.43 12.22
N VAL A 163 -2.83 3.81 11.06
CA VAL A 163 -1.94 4.33 10.01
C VAL A 163 -2.45 5.67 9.47
N ALA A 164 -3.76 5.81 9.26
CA ALA A 164 -4.39 7.03 8.79
C ALA A 164 -4.09 8.24 9.68
N ARG A 165 -4.14 8.08 11.01
CA ARG A 165 -3.80 9.16 11.98
C ARG A 165 -2.37 9.70 11.80
N TYR A 166 -1.43 8.89 11.33
CA TYR A 166 -0.05 9.33 11.08
C TYR A 166 0.11 9.92 9.67
N ARG A 167 -0.60 9.38 8.68
CA ARG A 167 -0.64 9.89 7.31
C ARG A 167 -1.19 11.31 7.25
N ASP A 168 -2.27 11.58 7.99
CA ASP A 168 -2.99 12.85 7.98
C ASP A 168 -2.27 13.99 8.73
N ARG A 169 -1.10 13.72 9.32
CA ARG A 169 -0.24 14.75 9.93
C ARG A 169 0.43 15.69 8.93
N GLY A 170 0.09 15.58 7.64
CA GLY A 170 0.61 16.38 6.54
C GLY A 170 1.88 15.82 5.89
N PRO A 171 2.34 16.43 4.79
CA PRO A 171 3.45 15.92 4.02
C PRO A 171 4.71 15.85 4.89
N ALA A 172 5.15 14.62 5.18
CA ALA A 172 6.33 14.33 6.01
C ALA A 172 7.62 14.93 5.42
N VAL A 173 7.63 15.16 4.10
CA VAL A 173 8.79 15.68 3.34
C VAL A 173 9.27 17.06 3.80
N GLN A 174 8.47 17.82 4.55
CA GLN A 174 8.80 19.21 4.89
C GLN A 174 9.09 19.46 6.38
N ARG A 175 9.01 18.44 7.23
CA ARG A 175 9.29 18.62 8.66
C ARG A 175 10.74 18.20 8.97
N PRO A 176 11.55 19.08 9.61
CA PRO A 176 12.89 18.70 10.04
C PRO A 176 12.87 17.44 10.92
N GLY A 177 13.83 16.55 10.74
CA GLY A 177 13.95 15.31 11.51
C GLY A 177 13.01 14.17 11.07
N THR A 178 12.26 14.34 9.98
CA THR A 178 11.45 13.24 9.41
C THR A 178 12.21 12.49 8.31
N ARG A 179 11.89 11.21 8.17
CA ARG A 179 12.32 10.39 7.03
C ARG A 179 11.18 9.46 6.60
N PRO A 180 11.18 8.94 5.36
CA PRO A 180 10.23 7.93 4.94
C PRO A 180 10.30 6.70 5.85
N VAL A 181 9.14 6.18 6.24
CA VAL A 181 9.00 4.96 7.03
C VAL A 181 8.00 4.05 6.34
N GLN A 182 8.38 2.81 6.09
CA GLN A 182 7.47 1.80 5.60
C GLN A 182 6.70 1.19 6.77
N VAL A 183 5.37 1.17 6.65
CA VAL A 183 4.48 0.41 7.51
C VAL A 183 3.75 -0.59 6.63
N ALA A 184 3.98 -1.88 6.87
CA ALA A 184 3.31 -2.97 6.17
C ALA A 184 2.61 -3.86 7.20
N PHE A 185 1.33 -4.09 7.01
CA PHE A 185 0.58 -5.09 7.76
C PHE A 185 -0.17 -6.00 6.79
N ARG A 186 -0.27 -7.27 7.15
CA ARG A 186 -0.99 -8.29 6.38
C ARG A 186 -1.78 -9.14 7.36
N ALA A 187 -3.09 -9.16 7.22
CA ALA A 187 -3.99 -9.97 8.02
C ALA A 187 -4.85 -10.80 7.06
N PHE A 188 -4.69 -12.12 7.09
CA PHE A 188 -5.38 -13.04 6.19
C PHE A 188 -5.49 -14.43 6.85
N PRO A 189 -6.51 -15.23 6.50
CA PRO A 189 -6.64 -16.59 6.99
C PRO A 189 -5.48 -17.47 6.48
N LEU A 190 -4.92 -18.31 7.37
CA LEU A 190 -3.97 -19.35 6.96
C LEU A 190 -4.73 -20.45 6.20
N MET A 191 -4.23 -20.84 5.02
CA MET A 191 -4.92 -21.83 4.17
C MET A 191 -4.96 -23.23 4.79
N ASP A 192 -3.98 -23.57 5.65
CA ASP A 192 -3.94 -24.83 6.41
C ASP A 192 -4.67 -24.74 7.76
N GLY A 193 -5.32 -23.61 8.04
CA GLY A 193 -6.11 -23.37 9.24
C GLY A 193 -7.46 -24.11 9.17
N ILE A 194 -7.83 -24.77 10.26
CA ILE A 194 -9.15 -25.42 10.40
C ILE A 194 -10.08 -24.40 11.07
N GLU A 195 -11.20 -24.10 10.43
CA GLU A 195 -12.28 -23.34 11.05
C GLU A 195 -12.99 -24.21 12.10
N ILE A 196 -13.13 -23.68 13.31
CA ILE A 196 -13.89 -24.37 14.36
C ILE A 196 -15.37 -24.09 14.11
N GLU A 197 -16.12 -25.11 13.75
CA GLU A 197 -17.57 -25.02 13.55
C GLU A 197 -18.26 -24.47 14.79
N ARG A 198 -19.22 -23.56 14.60
CA ARG A 198 -20.12 -23.14 15.67
C ARG A 198 -20.91 -24.37 16.13
N LYS A 199 -20.69 -24.79 17.37
CA LYS A 199 -21.58 -25.75 18.00
C LYS A 199 -22.94 -25.04 18.15
N GLU A 200 -23.98 -25.51 17.43
CA GLU A 200 -25.34 -25.04 17.67
C GLU A 200 -25.65 -25.18 19.16
N PRO A 201 -26.27 -24.17 19.79
CA PRO A 201 -26.71 -24.33 21.17
C PRO A 201 -27.67 -25.48 21.19
N LEU A 202 -27.42 -26.44 22.08
CA LEU A 202 -28.38 -27.53 22.36
C LEU A 202 -29.78 -26.91 22.56
N PRO A 203 -30.82 -27.47 21.94
CA PRO A 203 -32.17 -27.01 22.19
C PRO A 203 -32.40 -27.03 23.71
N SER A 204 -32.78 -25.88 24.25
CA SER A 204 -33.14 -25.77 25.66
C SER A 204 -34.30 -26.76 25.91
N ASP A 205 -34.07 -27.77 26.76
CA ASP A 205 -35.12 -28.58 27.35
C ASP A 205 -36.11 -27.62 28.01
N GLU A 206 -37.21 -27.34 27.34
CA GLU A 206 -38.34 -26.75 27.99
C GLU A 206 -38.81 -27.74 29.06
N PRO A 207 -38.89 -27.38 30.34
CA PRO A 207 -39.54 -28.22 31.33
C PRO A 207 -41.01 -28.26 30.99
N GLY A 208 -41.47 -29.41 30.49
CA GLY A 208 -42.87 -29.68 30.27
C GLY A 208 -43.64 -29.45 31.54
N GLY A 209 -44.63 -28.54 31.42
CA GLY A 209 -45.64 -28.26 32.44
C GLY A 209 -46.71 -29.39 32.54
#